data_bc3dbe03d10a4f40a839d2372396cedb
#
_entry.id   bc3dbe03d10a4f40a839d2372396cedb
#
_cell.length_a   1.000
_cell.length_b   1.000
_cell.length_c   1.000
_cell.angle_alpha   90.00
_cell.angle_beta   90.00
_cell.angle_gamma   90.00
#
_symmetry.space_group_name_H-M   'P 1'
#
loop_
_entity.id
_entity.type
_entity.pdbx_description
1 polymer ?
#
loop_
_entity_poly.entity_id
_entity_poly.type
_entity_poly.pdbx_seq_one_letter_code
_entity_poly.pdbx_strand_id
1 'polypeptide(L)'
;MSTTKAPEELLKHLRAGHRFLLISHMNPDGDAIGSSLGLARILRSLGKGAVVWNHDEVPKLYSPLAGSERVHTGKAPPSGYPETFDGIITLECPSLDRTGVESAIEDIPIINIDHHLGNEHYGQVNWVDTAAPSLGVMIYRISRGLMVELDQDTATALYLTIVTDTGGFRFSNATPAAFEAAGALVTEGAQPQQVAQWLYESQPESAIRLLAEMLPTLRVHDQRIATAVITTEMFERAGATAGDTEGLIDYPRSIAGVEAAALLRQVGEDQFKVSLRSRGEVDVEKIARRNGGGGHRNAAGFLADGDLEEVRQQVVEELQQALV
;
A
#
# COMPACT_ATOMS: atom_id res chain seq x y z
N MET A 1 20.59 4.66 -16.93
CA MET A 1 19.52 5.52 -16.41
C MET A 1 18.24 5.19 -17.16
N SER A 2 17.41 4.29 -16.64
CA SER A 2 16.08 4.02 -17.24
C SER A 2 15.08 4.99 -16.60
N THR A 3 14.99 6.20 -17.12
CA THR A 3 13.87 7.09 -16.79
C THR A 3 12.75 6.74 -17.74
N THR A 4 11.96 5.75 -17.41
CA THR A 4 10.75 5.44 -18.18
C THR A 4 9.83 6.65 -18.06
N LYS A 5 9.68 7.40 -19.14
CA LYS A 5 8.73 8.53 -19.20
C LYS A 5 7.31 7.99 -19.20
N ALA A 6 6.36 8.79 -18.74
CA ALA A 6 4.95 8.47 -18.92
C ALA A 6 4.64 8.29 -20.41
N PRO A 7 3.92 7.21 -20.80
CA PRO A 7 3.60 6.96 -22.21
C PRO A 7 2.78 8.09 -22.82
N GLU A 8 3.09 8.49 -24.05
CA GLU A 8 2.38 9.60 -24.70
C GLU A 8 0.88 9.26 -24.92
N GLU A 9 0.55 8.00 -25.13
CA GLU A 9 -0.84 7.54 -25.21
C GLU A 9 -1.62 7.85 -23.92
N LEU A 10 -1.05 7.51 -22.75
CA LEU A 10 -1.61 7.85 -21.46
C LEU A 10 -1.79 9.37 -21.29
N LEU A 11 -0.72 10.13 -21.57
CA LEU A 11 -0.77 11.60 -21.45
C LEU A 11 -1.83 12.22 -22.38
N LYS A 12 -2.02 11.65 -23.59
CA LYS A 12 -3.05 12.07 -24.53
C LYS A 12 -4.47 11.87 -23.96
N HIS A 13 -4.73 10.72 -23.35
CA HIS A 13 -6.02 10.45 -22.68
C HIS A 13 -6.27 11.40 -21.51
N LEU A 14 -5.24 11.62 -20.67
CA LEU A 14 -5.35 12.56 -19.56
C LEU A 14 -5.57 14.02 -20.01
N ARG A 15 -4.98 14.42 -21.14
CA ARG A 15 -5.22 15.75 -21.72
C ARG A 15 -6.62 15.89 -22.29
N ALA A 16 -7.13 14.87 -22.97
CA ALA A 16 -8.42 14.90 -23.66
C ALA A 16 -9.61 14.85 -22.71
N GLY A 17 -9.57 14.05 -21.66
CA GLY A 17 -10.67 13.89 -20.70
C GLY A 17 -10.83 15.12 -19.78
N HIS A 18 -12.03 15.32 -19.27
CA HIS A 18 -12.40 16.44 -18.40
C HIS A 18 -12.66 16.03 -16.96
N ARG A 19 -13.15 14.81 -16.74
CA ARG A 19 -13.46 14.31 -15.40
C ARG A 19 -13.16 12.82 -15.25
N PHE A 20 -12.35 12.49 -14.23
CA PHE A 20 -11.88 11.13 -13.98
C PHE A 20 -12.28 10.63 -12.60
N LEU A 21 -12.57 9.34 -12.51
CA LEU A 21 -12.73 8.61 -11.27
C LEU A 21 -11.45 7.83 -11.00
N LEU A 22 -10.82 8.04 -9.84
CA LEU A 22 -9.59 7.38 -9.45
C LEU A 22 -9.93 6.32 -8.40
N ILE A 23 -9.47 5.09 -8.59
CA ILE A 23 -9.77 3.96 -7.71
C ILE A 23 -8.47 3.24 -7.39
N SER A 24 -8.23 2.94 -6.11
CA SER A 24 -7.11 2.09 -5.68
C SER A 24 -7.61 0.76 -5.08
N HIS A 25 -6.69 -0.07 -4.60
CA HIS A 25 -7.03 -1.38 -4.04
C HIS A 25 -7.71 -1.29 -2.66
N MET A 26 -8.40 -2.38 -2.28
CA MET A 26 -8.92 -2.59 -0.92
C MET A 26 -7.78 -2.57 0.10
N ASN A 27 -8.08 -2.10 1.33
CA ASN A 27 -7.09 -1.86 2.38
C ASN A 27 -5.93 -1.00 1.87
N PRO A 28 -6.20 0.22 1.40
CA PRO A 28 -5.22 1.05 0.72
C PRO A 28 -4.07 1.43 1.66
N ASP A 29 -2.87 1.32 1.14
CA ASP A 29 -1.65 1.74 1.82
C ASP A 29 -1.23 3.17 1.47
N GLY A 30 0.00 3.55 1.87
CA GLY A 30 0.50 4.90 1.62
C GLY A 30 0.76 5.19 0.16
N ASP A 31 1.16 4.18 -0.63
CA ASP A 31 1.37 4.38 -2.07
C ASP A 31 0.03 4.55 -2.79
N ALA A 32 -0.97 3.73 -2.48
CA ALA A 32 -2.31 3.85 -3.05
C ALA A 32 -2.98 5.21 -2.74
N ILE A 33 -2.96 5.63 -1.47
CA ILE A 33 -3.58 6.90 -1.05
C ILE A 33 -2.80 8.10 -1.58
N GLY A 34 -1.47 8.12 -1.40
CA GLY A 34 -0.62 9.23 -1.83
C GLY A 34 -0.66 9.44 -3.34
N SER A 35 -0.62 8.36 -4.11
CA SER A 35 -0.72 8.39 -5.58
C SER A 35 -2.09 8.86 -6.06
N SER A 36 -3.17 8.36 -5.44
CA SER A 36 -4.54 8.78 -5.79
C SER A 36 -4.76 10.26 -5.52
N LEU A 37 -4.38 10.75 -4.34
CA LEU A 37 -4.51 12.15 -3.99
C LEU A 37 -3.59 13.04 -4.84
N GLY A 38 -2.34 12.61 -5.07
CA GLY A 38 -1.38 13.32 -5.91
C GLY A 38 -1.88 13.48 -7.34
N LEU A 39 -2.35 12.40 -7.97
CA LEU A 39 -2.89 12.46 -9.33
C LEU A 39 -4.16 13.29 -9.40
N ALA A 40 -5.07 13.16 -8.42
CA ALA A 40 -6.27 13.98 -8.37
C ALA A 40 -5.96 15.48 -8.31
N ARG A 41 -4.93 15.89 -7.54
CA ARG A 41 -4.50 17.31 -7.46
C ARG A 41 -3.86 17.76 -8.78
N ILE A 42 -3.01 16.95 -9.41
CA ILE A 42 -2.45 17.22 -10.73
C ILE A 42 -3.55 17.45 -11.77
N LEU A 43 -4.56 16.58 -11.82
CA LEU A 43 -5.68 16.73 -12.75
C LEU A 43 -6.50 18.01 -12.46
N ARG A 44 -6.74 18.31 -11.19
CA ARG A 44 -7.48 19.53 -10.78
C ARG A 44 -6.72 20.80 -11.12
N SER A 45 -5.38 20.84 -11.02
CA SER A 45 -4.57 22.00 -11.41
C SER A 45 -4.65 22.30 -12.91
N LEU A 46 -5.00 21.30 -13.72
CA LEU A 46 -5.30 21.42 -15.16
C LEU A 46 -6.76 21.82 -15.44
N GLY A 47 -7.55 22.15 -14.41
CA GLY A 47 -8.97 22.49 -14.55
C GLY A 47 -9.88 21.28 -14.77
N LYS A 48 -9.40 20.05 -14.49
CA LYS A 48 -10.17 18.81 -14.67
C LYS A 48 -10.86 18.39 -13.38
N GLY A 49 -11.98 17.70 -13.50
CA GLY A 49 -12.62 17.00 -12.39
C GLY A 49 -11.83 15.74 -12.03
N ALA A 50 -11.64 15.48 -10.74
CA ALA A 50 -11.07 14.25 -10.26
C ALA A 50 -11.71 13.87 -8.93
N VAL A 51 -12.24 12.64 -8.84
CA VAL A 51 -12.82 12.08 -7.62
C VAL A 51 -12.07 10.82 -7.28
N VAL A 52 -11.62 10.68 -6.04
CA VAL A 52 -11.04 9.45 -5.54
C VAL A 52 -12.15 8.63 -4.88
N TRP A 53 -12.28 7.38 -5.27
CA TRP A 53 -13.24 6.44 -4.72
C TRP A 53 -12.55 5.14 -4.34
N ASN A 54 -12.60 4.78 -3.08
CA ASN A 54 -12.05 3.54 -2.56
C ASN A 54 -13.13 2.71 -1.85
N HIS A 55 -12.97 1.39 -1.86
CA HIS A 55 -13.83 0.50 -1.07
C HIS A 55 -13.74 0.83 0.43
N ASP A 56 -12.53 0.97 0.95
CA ASP A 56 -12.25 1.18 2.36
C ASP A 56 -11.93 2.64 2.68
N GLU A 57 -12.08 2.99 3.94
CA GLU A 57 -11.71 4.31 4.44
C GLU A 57 -10.19 4.56 4.33
N VAL A 58 -9.82 5.83 4.25
CA VAL A 58 -8.42 6.22 4.33
C VAL A 58 -7.87 5.83 5.71
N PRO A 59 -6.81 5.00 5.78
CA PRO A 59 -6.20 4.66 7.06
C PRO A 59 -5.80 5.91 7.85
N LYS A 60 -6.02 5.88 9.16
CA LYS A 60 -5.77 7.02 10.06
C LYS A 60 -4.36 7.60 9.90
N LEU A 61 -3.38 6.74 9.61
CA LEU A 61 -1.98 7.11 9.38
C LEU A 61 -1.82 8.09 8.21
N TYR A 62 -2.66 7.99 7.18
CA TYR A 62 -2.61 8.81 5.97
C TYR A 62 -3.66 9.92 5.95
N SER A 63 -4.49 10.02 7.00
CA SER A 63 -5.51 11.08 7.13
C SER A 63 -4.94 12.51 7.16
N PRO A 64 -3.66 12.77 7.53
CA PRO A 64 -3.09 14.10 7.43
C PRO A 64 -2.81 14.59 6.01
N LEU A 65 -2.85 13.69 4.99
CA LEU A 65 -2.67 14.10 3.59
C LEU A 65 -3.81 15.01 3.13
N ALA A 66 -3.45 16.12 2.51
CA ALA A 66 -4.40 17.10 2.02
C ALA A 66 -5.37 16.51 0.98
N GLY A 67 -6.64 16.51 1.28
CA GLY A 67 -7.70 15.95 0.44
C GLY A 67 -8.14 14.53 0.82
N SER A 68 -7.53 13.92 1.83
CA SER A 68 -7.93 12.60 2.36
C SER A 68 -9.39 12.58 2.81
N GLU A 69 -9.88 13.69 3.36
CA GLU A 69 -11.25 13.90 3.82
C GLU A 69 -12.29 13.92 2.66
N ARG A 70 -11.84 14.01 1.43
CA ARG A 70 -12.68 14.05 0.22
C ARG A 70 -12.70 12.73 -0.53
N VAL A 71 -12.02 11.72 -0.05
CA VAL A 71 -12.07 10.38 -0.63
C VAL A 71 -13.48 9.83 -0.41
N HIS A 72 -14.15 9.48 -1.50
CA HIS A 72 -15.43 8.77 -1.44
C HIS A 72 -15.16 7.32 -1.06
N THR A 73 -15.86 6.79 -0.07
CA THR A 73 -15.63 5.44 0.45
C THR A 73 -16.88 4.57 0.41
N GLY A 74 -16.67 3.27 0.35
CA GLY A 74 -17.73 2.27 0.32
C GLY A 74 -18.03 1.73 -1.08
N LYS A 75 -18.99 0.80 -1.16
CA LYS A 75 -19.32 0.08 -2.39
C LYS A 75 -20.18 0.88 -3.37
N ALA A 76 -20.88 1.88 -2.87
CA ALA A 76 -21.73 2.71 -3.74
C ALA A 76 -20.86 3.74 -4.49
N PRO A 77 -21.02 3.88 -5.80
CA PRO A 77 -20.25 4.84 -6.57
C PRO A 77 -20.61 6.29 -6.18
N PRO A 78 -19.70 7.26 -6.44
CA PRO A 78 -19.96 8.67 -6.17
C PRO A 78 -21.06 9.21 -7.09
N SER A 79 -21.71 10.31 -6.65
CA SER A 79 -22.78 10.96 -7.41
C SER A 79 -22.32 11.36 -8.81
N GLY A 80 -23.17 11.10 -9.80
CA GLY A 80 -22.95 11.39 -11.22
C GLY A 80 -22.15 10.34 -11.96
N TYR A 81 -21.83 9.22 -11.33
CA TYR A 81 -21.23 8.07 -12.00
C TYR A 81 -22.32 7.21 -12.66
N PRO A 82 -22.11 6.67 -13.88
CA PRO A 82 -20.94 6.90 -14.75
C PRO A 82 -21.03 8.14 -15.64
N GLU A 83 -22.20 8.75 -15.81
CA GLU A 83 -22.56 9.68 -16.91
C GLU A 83 -21.71 10.95 -16.95
N THR A 84 -21.14 11.37 -15.81
CA THR A 84 -20.35 12.60 -15.74
C THR A 84 -18.85 12.37 -15.79
N PHE A 85 -18.39 11.11 -15.95
CA PHE A 85 -16.98 10.74 -15.98
C PHE A 85 -16.57 10.30 -17.39
N ASP A 86 -15.41 10.73 -17.84
CA ASP A 86 -14.81 10.35 -19.13
C ASP A 86 -14.02 9.02 -19.02
N GLY A 87 -13.73 8.58 -17.82
CA GLY A 87 -13.03 7.32 -17.57
C GLY A 87 -12.66 7.09 -16.12
N ILE A 88 -12.27 5.87 -15.83
CA ILE A 88 -11.71 5.42 -14.57
C ILE A 88 -10.18 5.36 -14.72
N ILE A 89 -9.47 5.77 -13.67
CA ILE A 89 -8.03 5.53 -13.52
C ILE A 89 -7.85 4.60 -12.32
N THR A 90 -7.49 3.34 -12.58
CA THR A 90 -7.14 2.41 -11.50
C THR A 90 -5.66 2.57 -11.17
N LEU A 91 -5.35 2.63 -9.89
CA LEU A 91 -4.04 2.91 -9.32
C LEU A 91 -3.69 1.80 -8.33
N GLU A 92 -2.50 1.21 -8.43
CA GLU A 92 -2.07 0.15 -7.52
C GLU A 92 -2.96 -1.11 -7.57
N CYS A 93 -3.58 -1.38 -8.71
CA CYS A 93 -4.47 -2.52 -8.87
C CYS A 93 -3.97 -3.46 -9.97
N PRO A 94 -3.34 -4.59 -9.62
CA PRO A 94 -2.89 -5.58 -10.62
C PRO A 94 -4.05 -6.30 -11.31
N SER A 95 -5.22 -6.37 -10.67
CA SER A 95 -6.48 -6.90 -11.22
C SER A 95 -7.66 -6.07 -10.74
N LEU A 96 -8.78 -6.11 -11.46
CA LEU A 96 -9.92 -5.24 -11.18
C LEU A 96 -10.63 -5.59 -9.86
N ASP A 97 -10.66 -6.86 -9.49
CA ASP A 97 -11.23 -7.35 -8.22
C ASP A 97 -10.52 -6.77 -6.98
N ARG A 98 -9.23 -6.40 -7.12
CA ARG A 98 -8.48 -5.76 -6.04
C ARG A 98 -9.05 -4.41 -5.63
N THR A 99 -9.86 -3.77 -6.49
CA THR A 99 -10.54 -2.52 -6.14
C THR A 99 -11.63 -2.72 -5.09
N GLY A 100 -12.23 -3.92 -4.99
CA GLY A 100 -13.36 -4.26 -4.13
C GLY A 100 -14.69 -3.59 -4.52
N VAL A 101 -14.68 -2.88 -5.64
CA VAL A 101 -15.86 -2.20 -6.21
C VAL A 101 -16.11 -2.61 -7.66
N GLU A 102 -15.45 -3.66 -8.15
CA GLU A 102 -15.51 -4.13 -9.54
C GLU A 102 -16.95 -4.40 -10.00
N SER A 103 -17.82 -4.88 -9.11
CA SER A 103 -19.22 -5.14 -9.42
C SER A 103 -20.06 -3.87 -9.66
N ALA A 104 -19.54 -2.71 -9.25
CA ALA A 104 -20.16 -1.41 -9.44
C ALA A 104 -19.50 -0.61 -10.58
N ILE A 105 -18.44 -1.16 -11.20
CA ILE A 105 -17.76 -0.53 -12.34
C ILE A 105 -18.58 -0.82 -13.61
N GLU A 106 -19.03 0.24 -14.24
CA GLU A 106 -19.79 0.21 -15.49
C GLU A 106 -18.85 0.26 -16.72
N ASP A 107 -19.41 0.10 -17.92
CA ASP A 107 -18.67 0.09 -19.18
C ASP A 107 -18.22 1.50 -19.61
N ILE A 108 -17.23 2.03 -18.89
CA ILE A 108 -16.53 3.27 -19.24
C ILE A 108 -15.03 2.99 -19.38
N PRO A 109 -14.28 3.81 -20.16
CA PRO A 109 -12.85 3.56 -20.38
C PRO A 109 -12.04 3.47 -19.08
N ILE A 110 -11.19 2.44 -18.96
CA ILE A 110 -10.30 2.24 -17.83
C ILE A 110 -8.85 2.49 -18.26
N ILE A 111 -8.16 3.32 -17.50
CA ILE A 111 -6.71 3.52 -17.56
C ILE A 111 -6.12 2.82 -16.33
N ASN A 112 -5.30 1.79 -16.53
CA ASN A 112 -4.60 1.10 -15.44
C ASN A 112 -3.17 1.62 -15.33
N ILE A 113 -2.80 2.13 -14.14
CA ILE A 113 -1.45 2.59 -13.82
C ILE A 113 -0.98 1.80 -12.60
N ASP A 114 0.08 1.00 -12.77
CA ASP A 114 0.49 0.06 -11.74
C ASP A 114 1.99 -0.27 -11.84
N HIS A 115 2.57 -0.78 -10.75
CA HIS A 115 3.93 -1.28 -10.74
C HIS A 115 4.06 -2.73 -10.23
N HIS A 116 2.95 -3.40 -9.99
CA HIS A 116 2.93 -4.78 -9.51
C HIS A 116 3.34 -5.80 -10.57
N LEU A 117 4.10 -6.82 -10.14
CA LEU A 117 4.29 -8.04 -10.91
C LEU A 117 2.94 -8.78 -11.02
N GLY A 118 2.62 -9.30 -12.21
CA GLY A 118 1.39 -10.05 -12.43
C GLY A 118 0.15 -9.19 -12.68
N ASN A 119 0.33 -7.92 -13.05
CA ASN A 119 -0.76 -7.09 -13.53
C ASN A 119 -1.42 -7.71 -14.78
N GLU A 120 -2.76 -7.75 -14.80
CA GLU A 120 -3.56 -8.40 -15.85
C GLU A 120 -3.78 -7.54 -17.09
N HIS A 121 -3.32 -6.31 -17.12
CA HIS A 121 -3.49 -5.34 -18.22
C HIS A 121 -4.95 -5.18 -18.69
N TYR A 122 -5.88 -5.08 -17.75
CA TYR A 122 -7.33 -5.07 -17.98
C TYR A 122 -7.89 -3.72 -18.46
N GLY A 123 -7.09 -2.65 -18.43
CA GLY A 123 -7.48 -1.32 -18.93
C GLY A 123 -7.42 -1.22 -20.46
N GLN A 124 -8.15 -0.27 -21.03
CA GLN A 124 -7.96 0.12 -22.44
C GLN A 124 -6.59 0.77 -22.66
N VAL A 125 -6.08 1.47 -21.64
CA VAL A 125 -4.71 1.97 -21.57
C VAL A 125 -4.04 1.38 -20.34
N ASN A 126 -2.88 0.76 -20.49
CA ASN A 126 -2.16 0.16 -19.37
C ASN A 126 -0.73 0.71 -19.34
N TRP A 127 -0.35 1.30 -18.23
CA TRP A 127 1.03 1.63 -17.96
C TRP A 127 1.50 0.90 -16.71
N VAL A 128 2.21 -0.20 -16.93
CA VAL A 128 2.75 -1.06 -15.87
C VAL A 128 4.27 -0.96 -15.90
N ASP A 129 4.90 -0.43 -14.85
CA ASP A 129 6.36 -0.29 -14.71
C ASP A 129 6.83 -0.99 -13.42
N THR A 130 7.09 -2.28 -13.50
CA THR A 130 7.53 -3.10 -12.36
C THR A 130 8.92 -2.74 -11.82
N ALA A 131 9.65 -1.84 -12.49
CA ALA A 131 10.91 -1.28 -12.02
C ALA A 131 10.72 0.04 -11.26
N ALA A 132 9.52 0.62 -11.27
CA ALA A 132 9.23 1.81 -10.49
C ALA A 132 9.27 1.49 -8.99
N PRO A 133 9.96 2.30 -8.18
CA PRO A 133 10.09 2.06 -6.74
C PRO A 133 8.79 2.28 -5.96
N SER A 134 7.85 3.05 -6.52
CA SER A 134 6.48 3.26 -6.03
C SER A 134 5.63 3.81 -7.18
N LEU A 135 4.30 3.72 -7.05
CA LEU A 135 3.40 4.36 -8.02
C LEU A 135 3.57 5.89 -8.02
N GLY A 136 3.82 6.49 -6.86
CA GLY A 136 4.03 7.94 -6.78
C GLY A 136 5.16 8.44 -7.68
N VAL A 137 6.21 7.64 -7.92
CA VAL A 137 7.24 7.97 -8.91
C VAL A 137 6.67 8.00 -10.32
N MET A 138 5.74 7.10 -10.64
CA MET A 138 5.05 7.11 -11.94
C MET A 138 4.15 8.33 -12.06
N ILE A 139 3.40 8.67 -11.00
CA ILE A 139 2.56 9.90 -10.97
C ILE A 139 3.43 11.17 -11.12
N TYR A 140 4.60 11.22 -10.49
CA TYR A 140 5.56 12.31 -10.71
C TYR A 140 5.99 12.40 -12.18
N ARG A 141 6.24 11.28 -12.85
CA ARG A 141 6.55 11.28 -14.29
C ARG A 141 5.37 11.75 -15.15
N ILE A 142 4.12 11.48 -14.74
CA ILE A 142 2.91 12.04 -15.37
C ILE A 142 2.92 13.57 -15.26
N SER A 143 3.16 14.12 -14.06
CA SER A 143 3.20 15.58 -13.88
C SER A 143 4.21 16.24 -14.81
N ARG A 144 5.39 15.63 -14.96
CA ARG A 144 6.43 16.13 -15.88
C ARG A 144 5.99 16.05 -17.35
N GLY A 145 5.32 14.93 -17.75
CA GLY A 145 4.78 14.78 -19.10
C GLY A 145 3.61 15.73 -19.42
N LEU A 146 2.86 16.12 -18.42
CA LEU A 146 1.79 17.11 -18.52
C LEU A 146 2.27 18.55 -18.32
N MET A 147 3.55 18.75 -18.01
CA MET A 147 4.16 20.07 -17.69
C MET A 147 3.47 20.78 -16.52
N VAL A 148 3.08 20.02 -15.49
CA VAL A 148 2.47 20.54 -14.26
C VAL A 148 3.56 20.73 -13.20
N GLU A 149 3.63 21.94 -12.64
CA GLU A 149 4.39 22.21 -11.42
C GLU A 149 3.59 21.71 -10.22
N LEU A 150 4.26 21.01 -9.29
CA LEU A 150 3.59 20.49 -8.12
C LEU A 150 3.51 21.55 -7.02
N ASP A 151 2.38 21.63 -6.35
CA ASP A 151 2.31 22.34 -5.08
C ASP A 151 2.89 21.46 -3.93
N GLN A 152 3.15 22.08 -2.80
CA GLN A 152 3.73 21.44 -1.63
C GLN A 152 2.96 20.18 -1.20
N ASP A 153 1.63 20.24 -1.18
CA ASP A 153 0.79 19.12 -0.75
C ASP A 153 0.88 17.94 -1.72
N THR A 154 0.88 18.21 -3.03
CA THR A 154 1.05 17.19 -4.06
C THR A 154 2.44 16.57 -3.98
N ALA A 155 3.48 17.39 -3.87
CA ALA A 155 4.85 16.89 -3.71
C ALA A 155 5.01 16.08 -2.43
N THR A 156 4.37 16.47 -1.32
CA THR A 156 4.41 15.75 -0.05
C THR A 156 3.67 14.41 -0.14
N ALA A 157 2.50 14.37 -0.80
CA ALA A 157 1.76 13.13 -1.03
C ALA A 157 2.59 12.14 -1.85
N LEU A 158 3.21 12.57 -2.96
CA LEU A 158 4.05 11.71 -3.79
C LEU A 158 5.36 11.31 -3.07
N TYR A 159 5.93 12.16 -2.23
CA TYR A 159 7.08 11.80 -1.41
C TYR A 159 6.72 10.70 -0.39
N LEU A 160 5.55 10.80 0.25
CA LEU A 160 5.06 9.77 1.19
C LEU A 160 4.98 8.40 0.51
N THR A 161 4.52 8.31 -0.74
CA THR A 161 4.44 7.04 -1.48
C THR A 161 5.81 6.36 -1.58
N ILE A 162 6.86 7.12 -1.90
CA ILE A 162 8.23 6.60 -1.99
C ILE A 162 8.69 6.09 -0.63
N VAL A 163 8.42 6.84 0.44
CA VAL A 163 8.83 6.46 1.79
C VAL A 163 8.13 5.19 2.25
N THR A 164 6.81 5.08 2.01
CA THR A 164 6.04 3.89 2.45
C THR A 164 6.44 2.66 1.67
N ASP A 165 6.51 2.71 0.35
CA ASP A 165 6.75 1.55 -0.48
C ASP A 165 8.22 1.07 -0.43
N THR A 166 9.17 1.98 -0.21
CA THR A 166 10.57 1.62 0.03
C THR A 166 10.86 1.26 1.50
N GLY A 167 9.85 1.28 2.37
CA GLY A 167 10.01 1.05 3.81
C GLY A 167 10.98 2.04 4.46
N GLY A 168 10.92 3.32 4.09
CA GLY A 168 11.87 4.34 4.53
C GLY A 168 13.26 4.15 3.91
N PHE A 169 13.31 3.81 2.64
CA PHE A 169 14.54 3.54 1.87
C PHE A 169 15.35 2.34 2.38
N ARG A 170 14.71 1.37 3.04
CA ARG A 170 15.36 0.16 3.59
C ARG A 170 15.17 -1.09 2.72
N PHE A 171 14.23 -1.07 1.77
CA PHE A 171 13.92 -2.22 0.93
C PHE A 171 14.74 -2.20 -0.37
N SER A 172 14.73 -3.33 -1.09
CA SER A 172 15.51 -3.50 -2.33
C SER A 172 15.06 -2.61 -3.48
N ASN A 173 13.82 -2.11 -3.45
CA ASN A 173 13.30 -1.12 -4.41
C ASN A 173 13.76 0.33 -4.11
N ALA A 174 14.54 0.57 -3.04
CA ALA A 174 15.24 1.83 -2.80
C ALA A 174 16.39 2.03 -3.80
N THR A 175 16.05 2.13 -5.07
CA THR A 175 16.95 2.29 -6.21
C THR A 175 17.37 3.74 -6.41
N PRO A 176 18.39 4.05 -7.25
CA PRO A 176 18.71 5.44 -7.62
C PRO A 176 17.49 6.23 -8.06
N ALA A 177 16.54 5.61 -8.78
CA ALA A 177 15.31 6.28 -9.20
C ALA A 177 14.43 6.74 -8.02
N ALA A 178 14.40 5.99 -6.91
CA ALA A 178 13.68 6.40 -5.70
C ALA A 178 14.31 7.67 -5.09
N PHE A 179 15.63 7.70 -4.95
CA PHE A 179 16.34 8.85 -4.38
C PHE A 179 16.29 10.08 -5.29
N GLU A 180 16.43 9.90 -6.61
CA GLU A 180 16.29 10.99 -7.58
C GLU A 180 14.89 11.62 -7.53
N ALA A 181 13.84 10.79 -7.52
CA ALA A 181 12.47 11.28 -7.44
C ALA A 181 12.18 11.93 -6.07
N ALA A 182 12.61 11.32 -4.97
CA ALA A 182 12.48 11.92 -3.64
C ALA A 182 13.18 13.27 -3.54
N GLY A 183 14.41 13.38 -4.03
CA GLY A 183 15.15 14.66 -4.07
C GLY A 183 14.47 15.72 -4.93
N ALA A 184 13.92 15.33 -6.08
CA ALA A 184 13.16 16.23 -6.94
C ALA A 184 11.88 16.72 -6.25
N LEU A 185 11.12 15.82 -5.60
CA LEU A 185 9.91 16.19 -4.85
C LEU A 185 10.22 17.14 -3.68
N VAL A 186 11.34 16.92 -2.98
CA VAL A 186 11.80 17.88 -1.94
C VAL A 186 12.11 19.25 -2.55
N THR A 187 12.71 19.29 -3.72
CA THR A 187 12.95 20.55 -4.44
C THR A 187 11.65 21.26 -4.82
N GLU A 188 10.59 20.50 -5.10
CA GLU A 188 9.23 21.00 -5.38
C GLU A 188 8.41 21.29 -4.10
N GLY A 189 9.01 21.16 -2.92
CA GLY A 189 8.42 21.60 -1.65
C GLY A 189 7.86 20.48 -0.76
N ALA A 190 8.07 19.20 -1.11
CA ALA A 190 7.70 18.09 -0.23
C ALA A 190 8.31 18.27 1.17
N GLN A 191 7.59 17.82 2.19
CA GLN A 191 7.93 18.00 3.60
C GLN A 191 8.40 16.69 4.25
N PRO A 192 9.69 16.28 4.10
CA PRO A 192 10.19 14.98 4.61
C PRO A 192 10.01 14.81 6.12
N GLN A 193 10.28 15.87 6.89
CA GLN A 193 10.12 15.84 8.35
C GLN A 193 8.67 15.57 8.74
N GLN A 194 7.72 16.23 8.08
CA GLN A 194 6.30 16.06 8.36
C GLN A 194 5.83 14.63 8.03
N VAL A 195 6.29 14.08 6.89
CA VAL A 195 6.01 12.68 6.53
C VAL A 195 6.60 11.72 7.56
N ALA A 196 7.84 11.96 8.01
CA ALA A 196 8.46 11.14 9.05
C ALA A 196 7.68 11.21 10.38
N GLN A 197 7.22 12.38 10.79
CA GLN A 197 6.38 12.53 11.98
C GLN A 197 5.08 11.74 11.86
N TRP A 198 4.38 11.82 10.71
CA TRP A 198 3.16 11.06 10.48
C TRP A 198 3.39 9.54 10.56
N LEU A 199 4.44 9.05 9.89
CA LEU A 199 4.68 7.62 9.78
C LEU A 199 5.30 6.99 11.05
N TYR A 200 6.13 7.73 11.78
CA TYR A 200 6.97 7.14 12.82
C TYR A 200 6.81 7.76 14.21
N GLU A 201 6.22 8.96 14.32
CA GLU A 201 6.14 9.70 15.58
C GLU A 201 4.69 10.04 15.97
N SER A 202 3.68 9.45 15.31
CA SER A 202 2.26 9.68 15.57
C SER A 202 1.54 8.44 16.13
N GLN A 203 2.29 7.47 16.64
CA GLN A 203 1.73 6.25 17.21
C GLN A 203 0.88 6.56 18.46
N PRO A 204 -0.37 6.07 18.54
CA PRO A 204 -1.16 6.22 19.74
C PRO A 204 -0.55 5.42 20.89
N GLU A 205 -0.78 5.88 22.13
CA GLU A 205 -0.28 5.18 23.33
C GLU A 205 -0.73 3.71 23.37
N SER A 206 -1.96 3.42 22.88
CA SER A 206 -2.49 2.07 22.76
C SER A 206 -1.63 1.15 21.89
N ALA A 207 -1.11 1.65 20.75
CA ALA A 207 -0.19 0.87 19.89
C ALA A 207 1.12 0.54 20.61
N ILE A 208 1.69 1.49 21.36
CA ILE A 208 2.92 1.27 22.15
C ILE A 208 2.66 0.27 23.28
N ARG A 209 1.50 0.35 23.95
CA ARG A 209 1.10 -0.63 24.96
C ARG A 209 0.89 -2.02 24.35
N LEU A 210 0.26 -2.10 23.16
CA LEU A 210 0.07 -3.37 22.45
C LEU A 210 1.41 -3.98 22.00
N LEU A 211 2.36 -3.16 21.55
CA LEU A 211 3.73 -3.61 21.29
C LEU A 211 4.37 -4.23 22.55
N ALA A 212 4.23 -3.58 23.70
CA ALA A 212 4.76 -4.10 24.97
C ALA A 212 4.14 -5.46 25.35
N GLU A 213 2.84 -5.67 25.09
CA GLU A 213 2.16 -6.94 25.27
C GLU A 213 2.63 -8.02 24.26
N MET A 214 2.87 -7.63 23.01
CA MET A 214 3.29 -8.54 21.93
C MET A 214 4.73 -9.05 22.13
N LEU A 215 5.68 -8.19 22.52
CA LEU A 215 7.10 -8.53 22.58
C LEU A 215 7.43 -9.79 23.40
N PRO A 216 6.80 -10.07 24.57
CA PRO A 216 7.03 -11.31 25.32
C PRO A 216 6.62 -12.59 24.59
N THR A 217 5.78 -12.51 23.55
CA THR A 217 5.33 -13.66 22.74
C THR A 217 6.30 -14.04 21.64
N LEU A 218 7.32 -13.21 21.42
CA LEU A 218 8.28 -13.35 20.35
C LEU A 218 9.08 -14.66 20.51
N ARG A 219 9.12 -15.44 19.41
CA ARG A 219 9.96 -16.66 19.32
C ARG A 219 10.79 -16.59 18.04
N VAL A 220 12.04 -17.02 18.16
CA VAL A 220 12.96 -17.14 17.03
C VAL A 220 13.20 -18.62 16.76
N HIS A 221 13.02 -19.03 15.50
CA HIS A 221 13.17 -20.39 15.02
C HIS A 221 14.38 -20.44 14.08
N ASP A 222 15.30 -21.39 14.32
CA ASP A 222 16.50 -21.64 13.52
C ASP A 222 17.35 -20.36 13.22
N GLN A 223 17.23 -19.33 14.06
CA GLN A 223 17.84 -18.01 13.92
C GLN A 223 17.46 -17.25 12.61
N ARG A 224 16.53 -17.78 11.81
CA ARG A 224 16.13 -17.25 10.51
C ARG A 224 14.66 -16.85 10.43
N ILE A 225 13.79 -17.37 11.29
CA ILE A 225 12.36 -17.08 11.33
C ILE A 225 12.00 -16.50 12.68
N ALA A 226 11.20 -15.46 12.72
CA ALA A 226 10.63 -14.92 13.95
C ALA A 226 9.10 -14.91 13.89
N THR A 227 8.46 -15.32 14.99
CA THR A 227 7.01 -15.26 15.15
C THR A 227 6.64 -14.43 16.37
N ALA A 228 5.54 -13.68 16.29
CA ALA A 228 4.94 -13.00 17.42
C ALA A 228 3.41 -13.16 17.38
N VAL A 229 2.76 -12.97 18.52
CA VAL A 229 1.31 -13.15 18.66
C VAL A 229 0.69 -11.94 19.33
N ILE A 230 -0.52 -11.62 18.89
CA ILE A 230 -1.42 -10.66 19.56
C ILE A 230 -2.75 -11.35 19.76
N THR A 231 -3.16 -11.50 21.04
CA THR A 231 -4.46 -12.08 21.39
C THR A 231 -5.51 -11.00 21.64
N THR A 232 -6.78 -11.39 21.74
CA THR A 232 -7.88 -10.50 22.10
C THR A 232 -7.69 -9.86 23.47
N GLU A 233 -7.18 -10.59 24.46
CA GLU A 233 -6.90 -10.07 25.79
C GLU A 233 -5.79 -9.00 25.80
N MET A 234 -4.81 -9.12 24.90
CA MET A 234 -3.75 -8.09 24.74
C MET A 234 -4.33 -6.78 24.19
N PHE A 235 -5.27 -6.85 23.25
CA PHE A 235 -6.00 -5.66 22.80
C PHE A 235 -6.78 -4.99 23.93
N GLU A 236 -7.48 -5.76 24.74
CA GLU A 236 -8.23 -5.24 25.89
C GLU A 236 -7.30 -4.56 26.90
N ARG A 237 -6.19 -5.22 27.29
CA ARG A 237 -5.20 -4.66 28.23
C ARG A 237 -4.53 -3.39 27.72
N ALA A 238 -4.25 -3.34 26.42
CA ALA A 238 -3.62 -2.17 25.79
C ALA A 238 -4.61 -1.04 25.49
N GLY A 239 -5.93 -1.31 25.54
CA GLY A 239 -6.95 -0.39 25.03
C GLY A 239 -6.80 -0.14 23.51
N ALA A 240 -6.30 -1.15 22.79
CA ALA A 240 -5.92 -1.05 21.39
C ALA A 240 -6.98 -1.62 20.44
N THR A 241 -6.88 -1.28 19.18
CA THR A 241 -7.72 -1.75 18.08
C THR A 241 -6.91 -2.45 17.02
N ALA A 242 -7.58 -3.06 16.04
CA ALA A 242 -6.92 -3.71 14.91
C ALA A 242 -6.00 -2.75 14.11
N GLY A 243 -6.34 -1.45 14.05
CA GLY A 243 -5.51 -0.43 13.40
C GLY A 243 -4.16 -0.20 14.10
N ASP A 244 -4.09 -0.46 15.41
CA ASP A 244 -2.87 -0.27 16.20
C ASP A 244 -1.83 -1.39 15.97
N THR A 245 -2.13 -2.38 15.13
CA THR A 245 -1.18 -3.46 14.79
C THR A 245 -0.27 -3.13 13.61
N GLU A 246 -0.49 -2.02 12.93
CA GLU A 246 0.33 -1.63 11.78
C GLU A 246 1.79 -1.41 12.19
N GLY A 247 2.72 -1.97 11.41
CA GLY A 247 4.16 -1.89 11.69
C GLY A 247 4.67 -2.82 12.81
N LEU A 248 3.82 -3.46 13.62
CA LEU A 248 4.28 -4.33 14.71
C LEU A 248 5.08 -5.54 14.22
N ILE A 249 4.79 -6.06 13.03
CA ILE A 249 5.54 -7.16 12.42
C ILE A 249 7.01 -6.80 12.10
N ASP A 250 7.32 -5.52 11.99
CA ASP A 250 8.68 -5.08 11.71
C ASP A 250 9.64 -5.33 12.88
N TYR A 251 9.12 -5.42 14.11
CA TYR A 251 9.96 -5.74 15.27
C TYR A 251 10.55 -7.15 15.20
N PRO A 252 9.76 -8.24 15.07
CA PRO A 252 10.35 -9.57 14.88
C PRO A 252 11.21 -9.65 13.60
N ARG A 253 10.83 -8.99 12.50
CA ARG A 253 11.62 -8.95 11.27
C ARG A 253 12.97 -8.22 11.45
N SER A 254 13.08 -7.29 12.40
CA SER A 254 14.29 -6.49 12.63
C SER A 254 15.42 -7.27 13.30
N ILE A 255 15.15 -8.44 13.87
CA ILE A 255 16.16 -9.26 14.56
C ILE A 255 17.25 -9.67 13.56
N ALA A 256 18.50 -9.56 14.01
CA ALA A 256 19.66 -9.95 13.20
C ALA A 256 19.58 -11.44 12.82
N GLY A 257 19.82 -11.76 11.56
CA GLY A 257 19.72 -13.12 11.02
C GLY A 257 18.30 -13.55 10.61
N VAL A 258 17.25 -12.86 11.04
CA VAL A 258 15.87 -13.18 10.63
C VAL A 258 15.64 -12.78 9.18
N GLU A 259 15.22 -13.74 8.38
CA GLU A 259 14.91 -13.59 6.96
C GLU A 259 13.39 -13.53 6.70
N ALA A 260 12.59 -14.17 7.57
CA ALA A 260 11.14 -14.10 7.51
C ALA A 260 10.52 -13.94 8.90
N ALA A 261 9.42 -13.20 8.97
CA ALA A 261 8.68 -13.00 10.21
C ALA A 261 7.18 -13.20 9.99
N ALA A 262 6.50 -13.74 11.01
CA ALA A 262 5.06 -13.86 11.06
C ALA A 262 4.49 -13.21 12.31
N LEU A 263 3.41 -12.44 12.14
CA LEU A 263 2.58 -11.93 13.22
C LEU A 263 1.21 -12.60 13.14
N LEU A 264 0.88 -13.36 14.18
CA LEU A 264 -0.40 -14.05 14.33
C LEU A 264 -1.31 -13.18 15.21
N ARG A 265 -2.31 -12.56 14.61
CA ARG A 265 -3.30 -11.75 15.31
C ARG A 265 -4.60 -12.51 15.43
N GLN A 266 -5.03 -12.78 16.65
CA GLN A 266 -6.32 -13.40 16.92
C GLN A 266 -7.47 -12.50 16.46
N VAL A 267 -8.41 -13.06 15.70
CA VAL A 267 -9.60 -12.37 15.18
C VAL A 267 -10.89 -13.09 15.54
N GLY A 268 -10.80 -14.31 16.05
CA GLY A 268 -11.89 -15.15 16.56
C GLY A 268 -11.35 -16.11 17.59
N GLU A 269 -12.21 -16.99 18.17
CA GLU A 269 -11.81 -17.95 19.22
C GLU A 269 -10.65 -18.83 18.73
N ASP A 270 -10.79 -19.43 17.55
CA ASP A 270 -9.79 -20.28 16.90
C ASP A 270 -9.45 -19.76 15.49
N GLN A 271 -9.37 -18.43 15.32
CA GLN A 271 -9.06 -17.81 14.05
C GLN A 271 -8.02 -16.71 14.18
N PHE A 272 -7.02 -16.75 13.30
CA PHE A 272 -5.90 -15.82 13.28
C PHE A 272 -5.71 -15.18 11.90
N LYS A 273 -5.53 -13.85 11.88
CA LYS A 273 -4.95 -13.17 10.74
C LYS A 273 -3.43 -13.30 10.83
N VAL A 274 -2.87 -14.04 9.89
CA VAL A 274 -1.42 -14.22 9.75
C VAL A 274 -0.88 -13.16 8.79
N SER A 275 0.00 -12.31 9.29
CA SER A 275 0.75 -11.37 8.47
C SER A 275 2.17 -11.88 8.30
N LEU A 276 2.69 -11.88 7.07
CA LEU A 276 4.02 -12.35 6.73
C LEU A 276 4.88 -11.21 6.19
N ARG A 277 6.13 -11.16 6.59
CA ARG A 277 7.14 -10.27 6.01
C ARG A 277 8.42 -11.06 5.80
N SER A 278 9.13 -10.76 4.71
CA SER A 278 10.41 -11.41 4.42
C SER A 278 11.47 -10.41 3.98
N ARG A 279 12.71 -10.92 3.85
CA ARG A 279 13.85 -10.22 3.28
C ARG A 279 14.41 -11.03 2.11
N GLY A 280 15.01 -10.32 1.14
CA GLY A 280 15.72 -10.95 0.04
C GLY A 280 14.82 -11.82 -0.85
N GLU A 281 15.21 -13.07 -1.05
CA GLU A 281 14.61 -13.97 -2.03
C GLU A 281 13.36 -14.73 -1.52
N VAL A 282 13.07 -14.68 -0.22
CA VAL A 282 11.94 -15.41 0.37
C VAL A 282 10.61 -14.83 -0.10
N ASP A 283 9.82 -15.65 -0.79
CA ASP A 283 8.55 -15.27 -1.39
C ASP A 283 7.37 -15.68 -0.50
N VAL A 284 6.94 -14.76 0.37
CA VAL A 284 5.83 -15.01 1.30
C VAL A 284 4.45 -14.87 0.64
N GLU A 285 4.38 -14.30 -0.56
CA GLU A 285 3.12 -14.23 -1.32
C GLU A 285 2.64 -15.64 -1.71
N LYS A 286 3.58 -16.51 -2.14
CA LYS A 286 3.25 -17.90 -2.46
C LYS A 286 2.68 -18.68 -1.27
N ILE A 287 3.19 -18.38 -0.05
CA ILE A 287 2.65 -18.98 1.18
C ILE A 287 1.22 -18.48 1.40
N ALA A 288 1.03 -17.17 1.37
CA ALA A 288 -0.29 -16.58 1.59
C ALA A 288 -1.31 -17.08 0.57
N ARG A 289 -0.97 -17.15 -0.71
CA ARG A 289 -1.85 -17.64 -1.77
C ARG A 289 -2.27 -19.11 -1.57
N ARG A 290 -1.36 -19.99 -1.14
CA ARG A 290 -1.69 -21.39 -0.82
C ARG A 290 -2.70 -21.52 0.32
N ASN A 291 -2.71 -20.54 1.22
CA ASN A 291 -3.63 -20.45 2.36
C ASN A 291 -4.85 -19.54 2.10
N GLY A 292 -5.18 -19.26 0.82
CA GLY A 292 -6.36 -18.47 0.45
C GLY A 292 -6.21 -16.95 0.68
N GLY A 293 -4.99 -16.48 0.91
CA GLY A 293 -4.66 -15.07 1.05
C GLY A 293 -3.92 -14.49 -0.15
N GLY A 294 -3.12 -13.45 0.07
CA GLY A 294 -2.34 -12.79 -0.97
C GLY A 294 -1.49 -11.65 -0.45
N GLY A 295 -0.88 -10.92 -1.37
CA GLY A 295 -0.03 -9.77 -1.08
C GLY A 295 1.10 -9.61 -2.08
N HIS A 296 2.23 -9.10 -1.59
CA HIS A 296 3.47 -8.93 -2.35
C HIS A 296 4.49 -10.00 -1.97
N ARG A 297 5.53 -10.16 -2.80
CA ARG A 297 6.62 -11.12 -2.58
C ARG A 297 7.17 -11.11 -1.15
N ASN A 298 7.39 -9.92 -0.59
CA ASN A 298 7.97 -9.75 0.75
C ASN A 298 6.97 -9.28 1.83
N ALA A 299 5.68 -9.14 1.49
CA ALA A 299 4.65 -8.67 2.40
C ALA A 299 3.29 -9.27 2.01
N ALA A 300 2.83 -10.28 2.72
CA ALA A 300 1.60 -10.99 2.41
C ALA A 300 0.85 -11.41 3.69
N GLY A 301 -0.38 -11.92 3.55
CA GLY A 301 -1.14 -12.40 4.69
C GLY A 301 -2.35 -13.24 4.29
N PHE A 302 -2.86 -13.98 5.27
CA PHE A 302 -4.01 -14.86 5.11
C PHE A 302 -4.75 -15.04 6.44
N LEU A 303 -5.92 -15.66 6.41
CA LEU A 303 -6.65 -16.12 7.59
C LEU A 303 -6.36 -17.61 7.81
N ALA A 304 -6.09 -18.00 9.05
CA ALA A 304 -5.89 -19.37 9.46
C ALA A 304 -6.85 -19.73 10.59
N ASP A 305 -7.46 -20.91 10.50
CA ASP A 305 -8.32 -21.47 11.53
C ASP A 305 -7.53 -22.55 12.29
N GLY A 306 -7.70 -22.66 13.61
CA GLY A 306 -7.08 -23.66 14.47
C GLY A 306 -6.53 -23.10 15.78
N ASP A 307 -5.97 -23.99 16.61
CA ASP A 307 -5.27 -23.59 17.85
C ASP A 307 -4.05 -22.75 17.54
N LEU A 308 -3.72 -21.82 18.44
CA LEU A 308 -2.59 -20.89 18.28
C LEU A 308 -1.26 -21.60 17.98
N GLU A 309 -0.94 -22.66 18.73
CA GLU A 309 0.34 -23.35 18.55
C GLU A 309 0.36 -24.19 17.27
N GLU A 310 -0.77 -24.75 16.87
CA GLU A 310 -0.92 -25.46 15.59
C GLU A 310 -0.72 -24.50 14.41
N VAL A 311 -1.42 -23.35 14.41
CA VAL A 311 -1.27 -22.33 13.37
C VAL A 311 0.16 -21.77 13.35
N ARG A 312 0.78 -21.52 14.51
CA ARG A 312 2.17 -21.07 14.59
C ARG A 312 3.13 -22.09 13.98
N GLN A 313 2.97 -23.37 14.34
CA GLN A 313 3.81 -24.45 13.82
C GLN A 313 3.68 -24.58 12.31
N GLN A 314 2.46 -24.58 11.78
CA GLN A 314 2.21 -24.62 10.33
C GLN A 314 2.91 -23.45 9.62
N VAL A 315 2.77 -22.23 10.12
CA VAL A 315 3.40 -21.04 9.53
C VAL A 315 4.93 -21.15 9.54
N VAL A 316 5.51 -21.67 10.64
CA VAL A 316 6.95 -21.85 10.73
C VAL A 316 7.43 -22.90 9.72
N GLU A 317 6.74 -24.02 9.58
CA GLU A 317 7.09 -25.07 8.60
C GLU A 317 7.03 -24.57 7.16
N GLU A 318 5.99 -23.80 6.81
CA GLU A 318 5.88 -23.21 5.47
C GLU A 318 6.98 -22.18 5.19
N LEU A 319 7.35 -21.39 6.20
CA LEU A 319 8.46 -20.45 6.07
C LEU A 319 9.82 -21.16 5.97
N GLN A 320 10.04 -22.24 6.74
CA GLN A 320 11.24 -23.08 6.62
C GLN A 320 11.39 -23.65 5.22
N GLN A 321 10.31 -24.16 4.62
CA GLN A 321 10.31 -24.67 3.24
C GLN A 321 10.65 -23.57 2.21
N ALA A 322 10.28 -22.33 2.45
CA ALA A 322 10.56 -21.22 1.57
C ALA A 322 11.99 -20.65 1.72
N LEU A 323 12.69 -21.03 2.79
CA LEU A 323 14.08 -20.62 3.07
C LEU A 323 15.14 -21.60 2.53
N VAL A 324 14.71 -22.71 1.92
CA VAL A 324 15.59 -23.71 1.27
C VAL A 324 15.80 -23.35 -0.23
#